data_69da98fa9e3718d01ee4e25ef239ee66
#
_entry.id   69da98fa9e3718d01ee4e25ef239ee66
#
_cell.length_a   1.000
_cell.length_b   1.000
_cell.length_c   1.000
_cell.angle_alpha   90.00
_cell.angle_beta   90.00
_cell.angle_gamma   90.00
#
_symmetry.space_group_name_H-M   'P 1'
#
loop_
_entity.id
_entity.type
_entity.pdbx_description
1 polymer ?
#
loop_
_entity_poly.entity_id
_entity_poly.type
_entity_poly.pdbx_seq_one_letter_code
_entity_poly.pdbx_strand_id
1 'polypeptide(L)'
;MYKVVHLESTDVCQAACPLCARETDPAFDKSLRHHLTVAQVQQHLSDDAIADLDKMFMCGNYGDPAAGMHTLELYDYFRKINPSITLGMNTNGGIRNQWWWNQIGLRFNRPQDYVVFSIDGLEDTNHIYRKNVNWSSVMFNAQAFIAAGGSAHWDMLVYRHNEHQVDACEQLARSMGFKWFRAKVSKRDYINGLEEPTLWQRPTYTPGKIDCHALAEQSVYIDAQGRRSPCCWLGARQHDFITDIKEVSANWNNPELADITCITTCTTKSNITVFDSQWQREVELC
;
A
#
# COMPACT_ATOMS: atom_id res chain seq x y z
N MET A 1 10.31 -17.45 -11.15
CA MET A 1 11.19 -16.35 -10.72
C MET A 1 10.27 -15.18 -10.43
N TYR A 2 10.46 -14.48 -9.31
CA TYR A 2 9.62 -13.31 -8.97
C TYR A 2 10.05 -12.10 -9.79
N LYS A 3 9.08 -11.23 -10.10
CA LYS A 3 9.30 -9.94 -10.78
C LYS A 3 8.98 -8.76 -9.86
N VAL A 4 8.06 -8.95 -8.90
CA VAL A 4 7.67 -7.92 -7.96
C VAL A 4 7.81 -8.42 -6.53
N VAL A 5 8.41 -7.63 -5.67
CA VAL A 5 8.47 -7.86 -4.23
C VAL A 5 7.69 -6.80 -3.48
N HIS A 6 6.73 -7.25 -2.68
CA HIS A 6 6.00 -6.42 -1.73
C HIS A 6 6.55 -6.68 -0.32
N LEU A 7 7.11 -5.66 0.32
CA LEU A 7 7.61 -5.74 1.68
C LEU A 7 6.68 -5.01 2.65
N GLU A 8 6.39 -5.62 3.78
CA GLU A 8 5.94 -4.91 4.97
C GLU A 8 7.14 -4.69 5.88
N SER A 9 7.75 -3.50 5.79
CA SER A 9 9.02 -3.21 6.49
C SER A 9 8.87 -3.13 8.01
N THR A 10 7.64 -3.01 8.49
CA THR A 10 7.31 -3.00 9.93
C THR A 10 5.81 -3.22 10.11
N ASP A 11 5.40 -3.77 11.26
CA ASP A 11 4.01 -3.82 11.72
C ASP A 11 3.64 -2.65 12.65
N VAL A 12 4.51 -1.65 12.78
CA VAL A 12 4.29 -0.44 13.58
C VAL A 12 3.63 0.66 12.74
N CYS A 13 2.58 1.27 13.26
CA CYS A 13 1.95 2.46 12.70
C CYS A 13 1.44 3.35 13.85
N GLN A 14 1.58 4.67 13.72
CA GLN A 14 1.00 5.63 14.67
C GLN A 14 -0.48 5.88 14.42
N ALA A 15 -0.96 5.63 13.17
CA ALA A 15 -2.34 5.83 12.80
C ALA A 15 -3.26 4.74 13.38
N ALA A 16 -4.50 5.11 13.66
CA ALA A 16 -5.57 4.23 14.12
C ALA A 16 -6.78 4.30 13.17
N CYS A 17 -6.55 4.06 11.89
CA CYS A 17 -7.59 4.13 10.85
C CYS A 17 -8.67 3.08 11.11
N PRO A 18 -9.97 3.46 11.21
CA PRO A 18 -11.04 2.58 11.70
C PRO A 18 -11.27 1.28 10.92
N LEU A 19 -10.90 1.26 9.63
CA LEU A 19 -11.04 0.08 8.77
C LEU A 19 -9.70 -0.62 8.47
N CYS A 20 -8.62 -0.22 9.13
CA CYS A 20 -7.33 -0.88 8.98
C CYS A 20 -7.33 -2.25 9.65
N ALA A 21 -6.70 -3.26 9.04
CA ALA A 21 -6.52 -4.57 9.65
C ALA A 21 -5.89 -4.47 11.05
N ARG A 22 -4.95 -3.54 11.24
CA ARG A 22 -4.35 -3.24 12.55
C ARG A 22 -5.39 -2.94 13.65
N GLU A 23 -6.53 -2.33 13.29
CA GLU A 23 -7.59 -1.96 14.24
C GLU A 23 -8.73 -2.98 14.28
N THR A 24 -8.94 -3.72 13.19
CA THR A 24 -10.10 -4.60 13.04
C THR A 24 -9.79 -6.09 13.19
N ASP A 25 -8.52 -6.49 13.09
CA ASP A 25 -8.12 -7.88 13.26
C ASP A 25 -7.91 -8.19 14.75
N PRO A 26 -8.77 -9.01 15.37
CA PRO A 26 -8.65 -9.35 16.80
C PRO A 26 -7.44 -10.23 17.10
N ALA A 27 -6.86 -10.89 16.10
CA ALA A 27 -5.66 -11.72 16.26
C ALA A 27 -4.36 -10.90 16.23
N PHE A 28 -4.42 -9.62 15.82
CA PHE A 28 -3.23 -8.79 15.75
C PHE A 28 -2.87 -8.19 17.11
N ASP A 29 -1.71 -8.57 17.65
CA ASP A 29 -1.17 -8.02 18.90
C ASP A 29 -0.42 -6.71 18.63
N LYS A 30 -1.04 -5.58 18.98
CA LYS A 30 -0.47 -4.24 18.82
C LYS A 30 0.72 -3.95 19.75
N SER A 31 0.97 -4.79 20.75
CA SER A 31 2.12 -4.63 21.66
C SER A 31 3.44 -5.08 21.01
N LEU A 32 3.37 -5.98 20.05
CA LEU A 32 4.51 -6.45 19.29
C LEU A 32 4.97 -5.38 18.28
N ARG A 33 6.28 -5.33 18.08
CA ARG A 33 6.92 -4.35 17.18
C ARG A 33 8.01 -5.06 16.40
N HIS A 34 7.67 -5.45 15.17
CA HIS A 34 8.63 -6.06 14.27
C HIS A 34 9.11 -5.05 13.24
N HIS A 35 10.37 -5.17 12.88
CA HIS A 35 10.99 -4.37 11.84
C HIS A 35 11.82 -5.30 10.95
N LEU A 36 11.42 -5.43 9.70
CA LEU A 36 12.07 -6.27 8.72
C LEU A 36 13.51 -5.81 8.48
N THR A 37 14.44 -6.73 8.51
CA THR A 37 15.86 -6.49 8.28
C THR A 37 16.30 -7.01 6.91
N VAL A 38 17.43 -6.53 6.39
CA VAL A 38 18.06 -7.07 5.17
C VAL A 38 18.35 -8.57 5.32
N ALA A 39 18.85 -9.00 6.48
CA ALA A 39 19.15 -10.41 6.73
C ALA A 39 17.91 -11.33 6.63
N GLN A 40 16.73 -10.86 7.04
CA GLN A 40 15.48 -11.61 6.86
C GLN A 40 15.05 -11.65 5.39
N VAL A 41 15.22 -10.57 4.64
CA VAL A 41 14.95 -10.56 3.19
C VAL A 41 15.85 -11.55 2.47
N GLN A 42 17.13 -11.62 2.82
CA GLN A 42 18.12 -12.54 2.24
C GLN A 42 17.80 -14.02 2.47
N GLN A 43 16.99 -14.36 3.47
CA GLN A 43 16.52 -15.74 3.67
C GLN A 43 15.56 -16.20 2.55
N HIS A 44 14.95 -15.27 1.83
CA HIS A 44 13.95 -15.56 0.79
C HIS A 44 14.38 -15.18 -0.62
N LEU A 45 15.26 -14.19 -0.74
CA LEU A 45 15.70 -13.61 -2.01
C LEU A 45 17.23 -13.53 -2.02
N SER A 46 17.86 -14.27 -2.95
CA SER A 46 19.27 -14.07 -3.23
C SER A 46 19.52 -12.76 -3.98
N ASP A 47 20.77 -12.31 -4.00
CA ASP A 47 21.16 -11.12 -4.77
C ASP A 47 20.84 -11.30 -6.27
N ASP A 48 21.03 -12.50 -6.83
CA ASP A 48 20.65 -12.81 -8.22
C ASP A 48 19.14 -12.67 -8.44
N ALA A 49 18.33 -13.14 -7.47
CA ALA A 49 16.88 -13.00 -7.56
C ALA A 49 16.46 -11.53 -7.50
N ILE A 50 17.14 -10.71 -6.69
CA ILE A 50 16.88 -9.25 -6.60
C ILE A 50 17.32 -8.54 -7.88
N ALA A 51 18.42 -8.97 -8.51
CA ALA A 51 18.90 -8.41 -9.77
C ALA A 51 17.89 -8.56 -10.92
N ASP A 52 17.06 -9.62 -10.87
CA ASP A 52 16.01 -9.92 -11.86
C ASP A 52 14.65 -9.28 -11.58
N LEU A 53 14.49 -8.55 -10.47
CA LEU A 53 13.23 -7.88 -10.13
C LEU A 53 12.99 -6.64 -10.98
N ASP A 54 11.74 -6.43 -11.35
CA ASP A 54 11.28 -5.20 -11.99
C ASP A 54 10.92 -4.12 -10.95
N LYS A 55 10.39 -4.58 -9.78
CA LYS A 55 9.85 -3.67 -8.78
C LYS A 55 9.99 -4.21 -7.35
N MET A 56 10.32 -3.32 -6.42
CA MET A 56 10.13 -3.52 -4.99
C MET A 56 9.31 -2.36 -4.42
N PHE A 57 8.27 -2.67 -3.64
CA PHE A 57 7.51 -1.64 -2.96
C PHE A 57 7.19 -2.01 -1.52
N MET A 58 7.03 -0.99 -0.70
CA MET A 58 6.64 -1.15 0.70
C MET A 58 5.23 -0.62 0.93
N CYS A 59 4.38 -1.50 1.48
CA CYS A 59 3.03 -1.15 1.94
C CYS A 59 2.66 -2.13 3.04
N GLY A 60 2.25 -1.66 4.20
CA GLY A 60 1.90 -2.52 5.31
C GLY A 60 0.44 -2.94 5.35
N ASN A 61 0.17 -4.15 5.80
CA ASN A 61 -1.14 -4.59 6.25
C ASN A 61 -1.45 -4.03 7.64
N TYR A 62 -0.45 -3.99 8.49
CA TYR A 62 -0.51 -3.58 9.89
C TYR A 62 0.34 -2.36 10.20
N GLY A 63 1.43 -2.15 9.47
CA GLY A 63 2.37 -1.06 9.70
C GLY A 63 2.38 0.02 8.61
N ASP A 64 3.16 1.06 8.89
CA ASP A 64 3.48 2.10 7.89
C ASP A 64 4.98 2.05 7.60
N PRO A 65 5.42 1.98 6.35
CA PRO A 65 6.84 1.89 6.01
C PRO A 65 7.71 2.99 6.61
N ALA A 66 7.17 4.20 6.79
CA ALA A 66 7.89 5.30 7.42
C ALA A 66 8.16 5.06 8.91
N ALA A 67 7.42 4.15 9.57
CA ALA A 67 7.70 3.75 10.95
C ALA A 67 8.83 2.72 11.06
N GLY A 68 9.19 2.04 9.97
CA GLY A 68 10.21 1.01 9.95
C GLY A 68 11.60 1.53 10.32
N MET A 69 12.30 0.78 11.16
CA MET A 69 13.67 1.16 11.60
C MET A 69 14.68 1.01 10.45
N HIS A 70 14.49 0.00 9.59
CA HIS A 70 15.42 -0.35 8.52
C HIS A 70 14.92 0.04 7.12
N THR A 71 13.88 0.88 7.01
CA THR A 71 13.26 1.23 5.73
C THR A 71 14.27 1.83 4.74
N LEU A 72 15.11 2.77 5.17
CA LEU A 72 16.14 3.36 4.31
C LEU A 72 17.20 2.33 3.89
N GLU A 73 17.65 1.50 4.83
CA GLU A 73 18.62 0.43 4.59
C GLU A 73 18.11 -0.60 3.58
N LEU A 74 16.84 -0.99 3.68
CA LEU A 74 16.21 -1.90 2.74
C LEU A 74 16.18 -1.30 1.33
N TYR A 75 15.80 -0.02 1.16
CA TYR A 75 15.84 0.64 -0.15
C TYR A 75 17.26 0.71 -0.71
N ASP A 76 18.24 1.06 0.12
CA ASP A 76 19.66 1.11 -0.28
C ASP A 76 20.16 -0.27 -0.71
N TYR A 77 19.78 -1.33 0.00
CA TYR A 77 20.14 -2.71 -0.31
C TYR A 77 19.60 -3.14 -1.70
N PHE A 78 18.31 -2.97 -1.95
CA PHE A 78 17.72 -3.33 -3.25
C PHE A 78 18.30 -2.52 -4.40
N ARG A 79 18.45 -1.21 -4.23
CA ARG A 79 19.01 -0.34 -5.26
C ARG A 79 20.49 -0.63 -5.55
N LYS A 80 21.25 -1.04 -4.55
CA LYS A 80 22.65 -1.44 -4.71
C LYS A 80 22.79 -2.67 -5.59
N ILE A 81 21.93 -3.69 -5.42
CA ILE A 81 21.97 -4.93 -6.20
C ILE A 81 21.38 -4.72 -7.59
N ASN A 82 20.25 -4.05 -7.67
CA ASN A 82 19.55 -3.76 -8.91
C ASN A 82 19.38 -2.25 -9.10
N PRO A 83 20.34 -1.58 -9.77
CA PRO A 83 20.23 -0.14 -10.01
C PRO A 83 19.03 0.26 -10.87
N SER A 84 18.41 -0.66 -11.60
CA SER A 84 17.25 -0.40 -12.48
C SER A 84 15.91 -0.66 -11.83
N ILE A 85 15.86 -1.27 -10.64
CA ILE A 85 14.61 -1.62 -9.97
C ILE A 85 13.72 -0.39 -9.73
N THR A 86 12.41 -0.54 -9.94
CA THR A 86 11.44 0.48 -9.50
C THR A 86 11.25 0.39 -7.99
N LEU A 87 11.36 1.49 -7.29
CA LEU A 87 11.06 1.60 -5.86
C LEU A 87 9.71 2.26 -5.63
N GLY A 88 8.90 1.66 -4.75
CA GLY A 88 7.59 2.19 -4.37
C GLY A 88 7.38 2.23 -2.86
N MET A 89 6.55 3.15 -2.39
CA MET A 89 6.10 3.22 -1.00
C MET A 89 4.65 3.68 -0.93
N ASN A 90 3.86 3.06 -0.05
CA ASN A 90 2.54 3.56 0.34
C ASN A 90 2.57 3.90 1.83
N THR A 91 2.18 5.11 2.19
CA THR A 91 2.29 5.63 3.56
C THR A 91 1.15 6.60 3.90
N ASN A 92 0.89 6.79 5.18
CA ASN A 92 0.03 7.88 5.65
C ASN A 92 0.76 9.23 5.73
N GLY A 93 2.09 9.26 5.59
CA GLY A 93 2.93 10.45 5.56
C GLY A 93 3.09 11.21 6.89
N GLY A 94 2.39 10.81 7.95
CA GLY A 94 2.29 11.59 9.21
C GLY A 94 3.40 11.33 10.24
N ILE A 95 4.38 10.48 9.92
CA ILE A 95 5.50 10.15 10.82
C ILE A 95 6.84 10.58 10.21
N ARG A 96 7.88 10.61 11.03
CA ARG A 96 9.21 11.13 10.68
C ARG A 96 9.22 12.64 10.47
N ASN A 97 10.40 13.19 10.29
CA ASN A 97 10.62 14.61 10.01
C ASN A 97 10.99 14.86 8.54
N GLN A 98 11.02 16.12 8.15
CA GLN A 98 11.35 16.54 6.80
C GLN A 98 12.73 16.04 6.32
N TRP A 99 13.74 15.94 7.21
CA TRP A 99 15.04 15.39 6.85
C TRP A 99 14.92 13.95 6.35
N TRP A 100 14.16 13.10 7.05
CA TRP A 100 13.95 11.71 6.66
C TRP A 100 13.25 11.60 5.30
N TRP A 101 12.23 12.43 5.07
CA TRP A 101 11.49 12.47 3.81
C TRP A 101 12.35 12.99 2.64
N ASN A 102 13.24 13.94 2.92
CA ASN A 102 14.26 14.35 1.95
C ASN A 102 15.19 13.18 1.60
N GLN A 103 15.59 12.36 2.60
CA GLN A 103 16.42 11.17 2.35
C GLN A 103 15.69 10.11 1.50
N ILE A 104 14.38 9.94 1.64
CA ILE A 104 13.57 9.10 0.73
C ILE A 104 13.57 9.70 -0.68
N GLY A 105 13.33 11.01 -0.83
CA GLY A 105 13.32 11.68 -2.13
C GLY A 105 14.63 11.52 -2.90
N LEU A 106 15.77 11.63 -2.22
CA LEU A 106 17.09 11.42 -2.83
C LEU A 106 17.32 9.98 -3.32
N ARG A 107 16.66 8.98 -2.69
CA ARG A 107 16.74 7.57 -3.10
C ARG A 107 15.78 7.22 -4.22
N PHE A 108 14.64 7.90 -4.27
CA PHE A 108 13.57 7.73 -5.26
C PHE A 108 13.80 8.70 -6.43
N ASN A 109 14.96 8.55 -7.07
CA ASN A 109 15.49 9.51 -8.05
C ASN A 109 15.31 9.06 -9.51
N ARG A 110 14.54 7.99 -9.73
CA ARG A 110 14.22 7.50 -11.08
C ARG A 110 12.78 7.89 -11.46
N PRO A 111 12.50 8.12 -12.75
CA PRO A 111 11.15 8.53 -13.18
C PRO A 111 10.01 7.56 -12.78
N GLN A 112 10.32 6.26 -12.64
CA GLN A 112 9.36 5.23 -12.26
C GLN A 112 9.21 5.04 -10.76
N ASP A 113 10.11 5.59 -9.94
CA ASP A 113 10.02 5.51 -8.48
C ASP A 113 8.87 6.40 -7.98
N TYR A 114 8.18 5.97 -6.92
CA TYR A 114 7.03 6.73 -6.42
C TYR A 114 6.77 6.54 -4.93
N VAL A 115 6.23 7.56 -4.31
CA VAL A 115 5.61 7.46 -2.98
C VAL A 115 4.15 7.85 -3.07
N VAL A 116 3.28 6.94 -2.63
CA VAL A 116 1.85 7.18 -2.47
C VAL A 116 1.59 7.69 -1.05
N PHE A 117 1.14 8.92 -0.95
CA PHE A 117 0.61 9.49 0.29
C PHE A 117 -0.90 9.24 0.37
N SER A 118 -1.31 8.46 1.35
CA SER A 118 -2.72 8.14 1.60
C SER A 118 -3.35 9.23 2.45
N ILE A 119 -4.02 10.18 1.81
CA ILE A 119 -4.60 11.38 2.43
C ILE A 119 -6.09 11.44 2.08
N ASP A 120 -6.96 11.41 3.09
CA ASP A 120 -8.40 11.19 2.90
C ASP A 120 -9.22 12.46 3.22
N GLY A 121 -8.89 13.56 2.59
CA GLY A 121 -9.56 14.84 2.70
C GLY A 121 -8.62 16.00 3.01
N LEU A 122 -9.15 17.15 3.36
CA LEU A 122 -8.43 18.32 3.83
C LEU A 122 -8.19 18.27 5.35
N GLU A 123 -7.65 19.33 5.92
CA GLU A 123 -7.28 19.40 7.34
C GLU A 123 -8.44 19.08 8.28
N ASP A 124 -9.64 19.54 7.94
CA ASP A 124 -10.86 19.40 8.72
C ASP A 124 -11.52 18.02 8.63
N THR A 125 -11.15 17.19 7.66
CA THR A 125 -11.76 15.86 7.43
C THR A 125 -10.79 14.68 7.43
N ASN A 126 -9.54 14.88 7.05
CA ASN A 126 -8.55 13.79 6.98
C ASN A 126 -8.45 13.00 8.31
N HIS A 127 -8.51 13.68 9.45
CA HIS A 127 -8.39 13.07 10.79
C HIS A 127 -9.57 12.17 11.15
N ILE A 128 -10.71 12.26 10.45
CA ILE A 128 -11.90 11.43 10.71
C ILE A 128 -11.57 9.97 10.37
N TYR A 129 -10.91 9.74 9.26
CA TYR A 129 -10.41 8.41 8.90
C TYR A 129 -8.96 8.16 9.33
N ARG A 130 -8.05 9.10 9.06
CA ARG A 130 -6.63 9.02 9.44
C ARG A 130 -6.39 9.44 10.88
N LYS A 131 -7.02 8.73 11.83
CA LYS A 131 -6.87 9.00 13.26
C LYS A 131 -5.41 8.97 13.68
N ASN A 132 -4.98 9.89 14.53
CA ASN A 132 -3.61 10.08 15.01
C ASN A 132 -2.60 10.46 13.91
N VAL A 133 -3.07 10.98 12.77
CA VAL A 133 -2.22 11.54 11.71
C VAL A 133 -2.39 13.06 11.71
N ASN A 134 -1.30 13.77 11.96
CA ASN A 134 -1.31 15.23 11.94
C ASN A 134 -1.24 15.74 10.48
N TRP A 135 -2.22 16.52 10.06
CA TRP A 135 -2.34 17.06 8.72
C TRP A 135 -1.11 17.88 8.28
N SER A 136 -0.69 18.84 9.11
CA SER A 136 0.45 19.69 8.79
C SER A 136 1.72 18.87 8.62
N SER A 137 1.92 17.83 9.44
CA SER A 137 3.06 16.93 9.29
C SER A 137 3.04 16.20 7.94
N VAL A 138 1.87 15.73 7.49
CA VAL A 138 1.75 15.08 6.17
C VAL A 138 2.13 16.05 5.05
N MET A 139 1.60 17.28 5.08
CA MET A 139 1.88 18.30 4.07
C MET A 139 3.37 18.65 4.01
N PHE A 140 4.00 18.91 5.16
CA PHE A 140 5.43 19.24 5.23
C PHE A 140 6.31 18.07 4.76
N ASN A 141 5.95 16.85 5.12
CA ASN A 141 6.67 15.65 4.74
C ASN A 141 6.57 15.37 3.23
N ALA A 142 5.37 15.47 2.66
CA ALA A 142 5.18 15.35 1.21
C ALA A 142 5.96 16.42 0.44
N GLN A 143 5.94 17.67 0.92
CA GLN A 143 6.68 18.74 0.30
C GLN A 143 8.20 18.54 0.36
N ALA A 144 8.73 18.04 1.49
CA ALA A 144 10.15 17.71 1.62
C ALA A 144 10.57 16.58 0.66
N PHE A 145 9.72 15.57 0.47
CA PHE A 145 9.93 14.50 -0.50
C PHE A 145 9.95 15.03 -1.95
N ILE A 146 8.94 15.83 -2.32
CA ILE A 146 8.83 16.45 -3.66
C ILE A 146 10.01 17.38 -3.93
N ALA A 147 10.37 18.23 -2.97
CA ALA A 147 11.50 19.17 -3.11
C ALA A 147 12.85 18.46 -3.30
N ALA A 148 12.98 17.23 -2.82
CA ALA A 148 14.15 16.38 -3.05
C ALA A 148 14.12 15.64 -4.41
N GLY A 149 13.12 15.89 -5.26
CA GLY A 149 12.96 15.31 -6.60
C GLY A 149 12.10 14.03 -6.64
N GLY A 150 11.45 13.66 -5.54
CA GLY A 150 10.62 12.47 -5.48
C GLY A 150 9.27 12.62 -6.19
N SER A 151 8.80 11.56 -6.86
CA SER A 151 7.48 11.49 -7.49
C SER A 151 6.41 11.12 -6.46
N ALA A 152 5.65 12.10 -5.99
CA ALA A 152 4.58 11.93 -5.01
C ALA A 152 3.23 11.71 -5.70
N HIS A 153 2.47 10.72 -5.20
CA HIS A 153 1.09 10.45 -5.60
C HIS A 153 0.17 10.67 -4.40
N TRP A 154 -0.98 11.27 -4.60
CA TRP A 154 -2.00 11.43 -3.58
C TRP A 154 -3.13 10.44 -3.84
N ASP A 155 -3.33 9.47 -2.93
CA ASP A 155 -4.44 8.52 -2.97
C ASP A 155 -5.47 8.89 -1.90
N MET A 156 -6.73 9.03 -2.30
CA MET A 156 -7.85 9.40 -1.43
C MET A 156 -8.92 8.31 -1.42
N LEU A 157 -9.29 7.87 -0.22
CA LEU A 157 -10.51 7.08 -0.01
C LEU A 157 -11.68 8.03 0.24
N VAL A 158 -12.74 7.86 -0.53
CA VAL A 158 -13.92 8.71 -0.47
C VAL A 158 -14.95 8.10 0.47
N TYR A 159 -15.41 8.91 1.43
CA TYR A 159 -16.46 8.66 2.40
C TYR A 159 -17.44 9.82 2.39
N ARG A 160 -18.58 9.68 3.06
CA ARG A 160 -19.57 10.75 3.19
C ARG A 160 -18.97 12.06 3.70
N HIS A 161 -18.09 12.00 4.70
CA HIS A 161 -17.54 13.18 5.35
C HIS A 161 -16.54 13.97 4.50
N ASN A 162 -15.97 13.35 3.44
CA ASN A 162 -14.96 14.00 2.60
C ASN A 162 -15.31 14.05 1.11
N GLU A 163 -16.43 13.45 0.67
CA GLU A 163 -16.79 13.38 -0.75
C GLU A 163 -16.89 14.75 -1.45
N HIS A 164 -17.28 15.79 -0.69
CA HIS A 164 -17.37 17.17 -1.19
C HIS A 164 -16.01 17.86 -1.36
N GLN A 165 -14.92 17.26 -0.88
CA GLN A 165 -13.57 17.85 -0.92
C GLN A 165 -12.69 17.29 -2.04
N VAL A 166 -13.15 16.34 -2.83
CA VAL A 166 -12.31 15.67 -3.84
C VAL A 166 -11.68 16.66 -4.81
N ASP A 167 -12.46 17.62 -5.32
CA ASP A 167 -11.94 18.65 -6.23
C ASP A 167 -10.91 19.58 -5.55
N ALA A 168 -11.16 19.96 -4.32
CA ALA A 168 -10.25 20.81 -3.55
C ALA A 168 -8.94 20.06 -3.20
N CYS A 169 -9.02 18.76 -2.89
CA CYS A 169 -7.84 17.91 -2.68
C CYS A 169 -7.01 17.78 -3.95
N GLU A 170 -7.64 17.60 -5.14
CA GLU A 170 -6.91 17.57 -6.40
C GLU A 170 -6.21 18.90 -6.69
N GLN A 171 -6.89 20.03 -6.48
CA GLN A 171 -6.30 21.35 -6.69
C GLN A 171 -5.11 21.59 -5.75
N LEU A 172 -5.23 21.20 -4.48
CA LEU A 172 -4.14 21.28 -3.51
C LEU A 172 -2.97 20.37 -3.92
N ALA A 173 -3.24 19.13 -4.31
CA ALA A 173 -2.22 18.20 -4.79
C ALA A 173 -1.44 18.78 -5.97
N ARG A 174 -2.15 19.37 -6.94
CA ARG A 174 -1.55 20.07 -8.10
C ARG A 174 -0.67 21.23 -7.66
N SER A 175 -1.15 22.08 -6.77
CA SER A 175 -0.41 23.24 -6.27
C SER A 175 0.85 22.88 -5.49
N MET A 176 0.86 21.69 -4.85
CA MET A 176 1.99 21.17 -4.10
C MET A 176 3.01 20.42 -4.99
N GLY A 177 2.69 20.12 -6.26
CA GLY A 177 3.57 19.39 -7.16
C GLY A 177 3.48 17.87 -7.04
N PHE A 178 2.36 17.33 -6.55
CA PHE A 178 2.10 15.91 -6.70
C PHE A 178 2.00 15.55 -8.18
N LYS A 179 2.51 14.37 -8.54
CA LYS A 179 2.44 13.88 -9.92
C LYS A 179 1.08 13.29 -10.26
N TRP A 180 0.47 12.58 -9.31
CA TRP A 180 -0.82 11.93 -9.50
C TRP A 180 -1.76 12.26 -8.34
N PHE A 181 -3.04 12.43 -8.68
CA PHE A 181 -4.15 12.42 -7.74
C PHE A 181 -5.12 11.31 -8.12
N ARG A 182 -5.50 10.47 -7.14
CA ARG A 182 -6.42 9.36 -7.36
C ARG A 182 -7.43 9.29 -6.23
N ALA A 183 -8.69 9.04 -6.58
CA ALA A 183 -9.78 8.89 -5.61
C ALA A 183 -10.68 7.70 -5.93
N LYS A 184 -11.11 7.00 -4.88
CA LYS A 184 -12.05 5.88 -4.98
C LYS A 184 -12.86 5.71 -3.70
N VAL A 185 -14.06 5.12 -3.84
CA VAL A 185 -14.86 4.68 -2.70
C VAL A 185 -14.20 3.47 -2.03
N SER A 186 -14.24 3.41 -0.70
CA SER A 186 -13.74 2.26 0.05
C SER A 186 -14.52 0.98 -0.31
N LYS A 187 -13.80 -0.12 -0.48
CA LYS A 187 -14.41 -1.45 -0.68
C LYS A 187 -14.77 -2.15 0.64
N ARG A 188 -14.27 -1.65 1.76
CA ARG A 188 -14.48 -2.22 3.09
C ARG A 188 -15.85 -1.80 3.62
N ASP A 189 -16.42 -2.60 4.50
CA ASP A 189 -17.69 -2.28 5.14
C ASP A 189 -17.57 -1.02 5.99
N TYR A 190 -18.63 -0.21 5.99
CA TYR A 190 -18.69 1.04 6.74
C TYR A 190 -19.06 0.72 8.18
N ILE A 191 -18.08 0.80 9.06
CA ILE A 191 -18.17 0.56 10.50
C ILE A 191 -17.53 1.73 11.27
N ASN A 192 -17.68 1.74 12.57
CA ASN A 192 -17.01 2.71 13.46
C ASN A 192 -17.35 4.20 13.13
N GLY A 193 -18.60 4.47 12.73
CA GLY A 193 -19.08 5.82 12.45
C GLY A 193 -18.71 6.37 11.07
N LEU A 194 -18.16 5.52 10.18
CA LEU A 194 -17.96 5.90 8.78
C LEU A 194 -19.22 5.62 7.98
N GLU A 195 -19.53 6.51 7.04
CA GLU A 195 -20.71 6.43 6.20
C GLU A 195 -20.33 6.34 4.72
N GLU A 196 -21.15 5.61 3.97
CA GLU A 196 -21.02 5.51 2.52
C GLU A 196 -21.23 6.88 1.86
N PRO A 197 -20.41 7.25 0.87
CA PRO A 197 -20.63 8.48 0.13
C PRO A 197 -21.96 8.44 -0.64
N THR A 198 -22.54 9.59 -0.93
CA THR A 198 -23.76 9.71 -1.73
C THR A 198 -23.51 10.21 -3.14
N LEU A 199 -22.43 10.96 -3.32
CA LEU A 199 -22.02 11.49 -4.62
C LEU A 199 -21.18 10.50 -5.43
N TRP A 200 -20.67 9.47 -4.76
CA TRP A 200 -19.81 8.44 -5.34
C TRP A 200 -20.44 7.06 -5.12
N GLN A 201 -20.56 6.28 -6.16
CA GLN A 201 -21.15 4.94 -6.05
C GLN A 201 -20.07 3.89 -5.75
N ARG A 202 -20.38 3.03 -4.80
CA ARG A 202 -19.55 1.84 -4.55
C ARG A 202 -19.60 0.92 -5.76
N PRO A 203 -18.45 0.44 -6.25
CA PRO A 203 -18.45 -0.53 -7.35
C PRO A 203 -19.20 -1.80 -6.94
N THR A 204 -20.10 -2.26 -7.81
CA THR A 204 -20.80 -3.53 -7.63
C THR A 204 -19.92 -4.69 -8.07
N TYR A 205 -19.94 -5.76 -7.31
CA TYR A 205 -19.18 -6.98 -7.60
C TYR A 205 -20.11 -8.06 -8.15
N THR A 206 -19.73 -8.63 -9.28
CA THR A 206 -20.33 -9.88 -9.75
C THR A 206 -19.30 -10.99 -9.56
N PRO A 207 -19.63 -12.08 -8.85
CA PRO A 207 -18.72 -13.22 -8.72
C PRO A 207 -18.29 -13.72 -10.09
N GLY A 208 -17.01 -14.01 -10.24
CA GLY A 208 -16.45 -14.43 -11.51
C GLY A 208 -15.23 -15.31 -11.34
N LYS A 209 -14.47 -15.49 -12.41
CA LYS A 209 -13.18 -16.19 -12.36
C LYS A 209 -12.19 -15.37 -11.50
N ILE A 210 -11.38 -16.07 -10.70
CA ILE A 210 -10.30 -15.43 -9.93
C ILE A 210 -9.31 -14.80 -10.93
N ASP A 211 -9.12 -13.49 -10.81
CA ASP A 211 -8.13 -12.71 -11.53
C ASP A 211 -7.07 -12.25 -10.53
N CYS A 212 -5.97 -13.00 -10.48
CA CYS A 212 -4.97 -12.84 -9.44
C CYS A 212 -3.82 -11.96 -9.89
N HIS A 213 -3.75 -10.78 -9.32
CA HIS A 213 -2.67 -9.83 -9.54
C HIS A 213 -1.29 -10.40 -9.14
N ALA A 214 -1.20 -11.10 -8.01
CA ALA A 214 0.05 -11.70 -7.56
C ALA A 214 0.60 -12.75 -8.54
N LEU A 215 -0.29 -13.53 -9.18
CA LEU A 215 0.11 -14.48 -10.22
C LEU A 215 0.53 -13.75 -11.50
N ALA A 216 -0.24 -12.76 -11.94
CA ALA A 216 0.04 -12.00 -13.16
C ALA A 216 1.36 -11.24 -13.08
N GLU A 217 1.64 -10.58 -11.94
CA GLU A 217 2.89 -9.85 -11.69
C GLU A 217 4.05 -10.73 -11.23
N GLN A 218 3.84 -12.01 -11.01
CA GLN A 218 4.84 -12.91 -10.40
C GLN A 218 5.37 -12.33 -9.08
N SER A 219 4.46 -11.85 -8.24
CA SER A 219 4.83 -11.17 -7.01
C SER A 219 5.00 -12.10 -5.83
N VAL A 220 5.75 -11.64 -4.83
CA VAL A 220 5.91 -12.25 -3.51
C VAL A 220 5.78 -11.20 -2.43
N TYR A 221 5.19 -11.57 -1.30
CA TYR A 221 5.06 -10.74 -0.11
C TYR A 221 5.95 -11.26 1.00
N ILE A 222 6.65 -10.33 1.69
CA ILE A 222 7.43 -10.62 2.90
C ILE A 222 6.94 -9.66 3.99
N ASP A 223 6.46 -10.23 5.10
CA ASP A 223 5.92 -9.45 6.21
C ASP A 223 6.99 -8.91 7.16
N ALA A 224 6.56 -8.12 8.14
CA ALA A 224 7.45 -7.48 9.12
C ALA A 224 8.23 -8.46 10.03
N GLN A 225 7.79 -9.72 10.09
CA GLN A 225 8.49 -10.80 10.83
C GLN A 225 9.45 -11.58 9.94
N GLY A 226 9.55 -11.22 8.66
CA GLY A 226 10.37 -11.95 7.69
C GLY A 226 9.72 -13.23 7.17
N ARG A 227 8.38 -13.36 7.27
CA ARG A 227 7.66 -14.53 6.76
C ARG A 227 7.19 -14.27 5.34
N ARG A 228 7.28 -15.28 4.48
CA ARG A 228 6.90 -15.17 3.07
C ARG A 228 5.49 -15.67 2.81
N SER A 229 4.75 -14.95 1.99
CA SER A 229 3.42 -15.30 1.48
C SER A 229 3.31 -14.99 -0.01
N PRO A 230 2.36 -15.62 -0.74
CA PRO A 230 2.14 -15.31 -2.14
C PRO A 230 1.70 -13.87 -2.40
N CYS A 231 0.89 -13.30 -1.51
CA CYS A 231 0.44 -11.91 -1.57
C CYS A 231 0.09 -11.38 -0.18
N CYS A 232 -0.05 -10.07 -0.05
CA CYS A 232 -0.36 -9.42 1.21
C CYS A 232 -1.74 -9.80 1.79
N TRP A 233 -2.73 -10.12 0.95
CA TRP A 233 -4.06 -10.56 1.40
C TRP A 233 -4.01 -11.90 2.11
N LEU A 234 -3.28 -12.86 1.56
CA LEU A 234 -3.06 -14.17 2.19
C LEU A 234 -2.17 -14.02 3.43
N GLY A 235 -1.10 -13.24 3.34
CA GLY A 235 -0.20 -12.99 4.46
C GLY A 235 -0.88 -12.35 5.68
N ALA A 236 -1.93 -11.53 5.47
CA ALA A 236 -2.67 -10.91 6.56
C ALA A 236 -3.63 -11.87 7.29
N ARG A 237 -4.02 -13.00 6.68
CA ARG A 237 -5.07 -13.88 7.20
C ARG A 237 -4.60 -15.27 7.58
N GLN A 238 -3.41 -15.66 7.19
CA GLN A 238 -2.94 -17.03 7.38
C GLN A 238 -1.87 -17.14 8.46
N HIS A 239 -2.13 -18.01 9.41
CA HIS A 239 -1.13 -18.48 10.36
C HIS A 239 -0.18 -19.50 9.72
N ASP A 240 -0.63 -20.21 8.66
CA ASP A 240 0.17 -21.15 7.89
C ASP A 240 0.63 -20.48 6.57
N PHE A 241 1.92 -20.20 6.48
CA PHE A 241 2.49 -19.49 5.33
C PHE A 241 2.57 -20.41 4.12
N ILE A 242 1.71 -20.16 3.13
CA ILE A 242 1.77 -20.77 1.81
C ILE A 242 2.96 -20.18 1.06
N THR A 243 3.76 -21.04 0.51
CA THR A 243 5.05 -20.65 -0.05
C THR A 243 5.01 -20.21 -1.52
N ASP A 244 3.98 -20.62 -2.30
CA ASP A 244 3.88 -20.29 -3.72
C ASP A 244 2.43 -20.04 -4.16
N ILE A 245 2.22 -18.97 -4.95
CA ILE A 245 0.91 -18.62 -5.55
C ILE A 245 0.41 -19.71 -6.51
N LYS A 246 1.31 -20.50 -7.13
CA LYS A 246 0.92 -21.59 -8.01
C LYS A 246 0.22 -22.72 -7.27
N GLU A 247 0.64 -23.01 -6.03
CA GLU A 247 -0.01 -24.01 -5.17
C GLU A 247 -1.42 -23.54 -4.82
N VAL A 248 -1.59 -22.25 -4.48
CA VAL A 248 -2.91 -21.66 -4.22
C VAL A 248 -3.78 -21.73 -5.46
N SER A 249 -3.24 -21.37 -6.62
CA SER A 249 -3.97 -21.31 -7.88
C SER A 249 -4.43 -22.67 -8.38
N ALA A 250 -3.74 -23.75 -8.05
CA ALA A 250 -4.13 -25.12 -8.40
C ALA A 250 -5.52 -25.49 -7.83
N ASN A 251 -5.91 -24.87 -6.73
CA ASN A 251 -7.17 -25.16 -6.04
C ASN A 251 -8.34 -24.25 -6.46
N TRP A 252 -8.13 -23.23 -7.30
CA TRP A 252 -9.17 -22.23 -7.62
C TRP A 252 -10.40 -22.80 -8.35
N ASN A 253 -10.24 -23.91 -9.06
CA ASN A 253 -11.36 -24.57 -9.74
C ASN A 253 -12.18 -25.48 -8.80
N ASN A 254 -11.77 -25.67 -7.56
CA ASN A 254 -12.47 -26.41 -6.55
C ASN A 254 -12.96 -25.47 -5.43
N PRO A 255 -14.28 -25.16 -5.37
CA PRO A 255 -14.81 -24.22 -4.37
C PRO A 255 -14.57 -24.63 -2.91
N GLU A 256 -14.37 -25.94 -2.63
CA GLU A 256 -14.11 -26.45 -1.28
C GLU A 256 -12.64 -26.26 -0.85
N LEU A 257 -11.74 -26.15 -1.83
CA LEU A 257 -10.29 -26.02 -1.59
C LEU A 257 -9.76 -24.62 -1.88
N ALA A 258 -10.50 -23.81 -2.64
CA ALA A 258 -10.11 -22.45 -2.97
C ALA A 258 -10.13 -21.57 -1.72
N ASP A 259 -9.04 -20.82 -1.50
CA ASP A 259 -8.96 -19.89 -0.38
C ASP A 259 -10.06 -18.83 -0.47
N ILE A 260 -10.81 -18.65 0.62
CA ILE A 260 -11.92 -17.69 0.69
C ILE A 260 -11.46 -16.26 0.36
N THR A 261 -10.23 -15.90 0.68
CA THR A 261 -9.65 -14.59 0.37
C THR A 261 -9.54 -14.40 -1.14
N CYS A 262 -9.08 -15.42 -1.88
CA CYS A 262 -9.01 -15.38 -3.33
C CYS A 262 -10.40 -15.22 -3.95
N ILE A 263 -11.39 -15.97 -3.44
CA ILE A 263 -12.77 -15.93 -3.93
C ILE A 263 -13.40 -14.56 -3.67
N THR A 264 -13.23 -14.00 -2.49
CA THR A 264 -13.93 -12.76 -2.10
C THR A 264 -13.20 -11.49 -2.53
N THR A 265 -11.88 -11.54 -2.72
CA THR A 265 -11.07 -10.36 -3.00
C THR A 265 -10.67 -10.25 -4.47
N CYS A 266 -10.39 -11.39 -5.12
CA CYS A 266 -9.82 -11.44 -6.47
C CYS A 266 -10.79 -12.01 -7.52
N THR A 267 -12.03 -12.34 -7.18
CA THR A 267 -13.06 -12.68 -8.15
C THR A 267 -13.85 -11.44 -8.50
N THR A 268 -13.51 -10.76 -9.55
CA THR A 268 -14.32 -9.62 -9.95
C THR A 268 -14.58 -9.62 -11.43
N LYS A 269 -15.85 -9.43 -11.76
CA LYS A 269 -16.26 -8.77 -12.98
C LYS A 269 -16.90 -7.42 -12.64
N SER A 270 -16.35 -6.69 -11.71
CA SER A 270 -16.64 -5.26 -11.70
C SER A 270 -15.70 -4.63 -12.73
N ASN A 271 -16.00 -3.41 -13.12
CA ASN A 271 -15.10 -2.57 -13.93
C ASN A 271 -13.73 -2.31 -13.26
N ILE A 272 -13.41 -3.06 -12.21
CA ILE A 272 -12.22 -2.90 -11.35
C ILE A 272 -11.57 -4.28 -11.21
N THR A 273 -11.01 -4.77 -12.28
CA THR A 273 -10.35 -6.08 -12.33
C THR A 273 -8.87 -6.01 -11.96
N VAL A 274 -8.27 -4.82 -11.95
CA VAL A 274 -6.83 -4.63 -11.69
C VAL A 274 -6.66 -3.55 -10.63
N PHE A 275 -5.58 -3.60 -9.86
CA PHE A 275 -5.26 -2.57 -8.87
C PHE A 275 -5.29 -1.15 -9.46
N ASP A 276 -4.88 -0.99 -10.70
CA ASP A 276 -4.86 0.29 -11.41
C ASP A 276 -6.24 0.75 -11.86
N SER A 277 -7.17 -0.16 -12.20
CA SER A 277 -8.52 0.18 -12.64
C SER A 277 -9.53 0.38 -11.50
N GLN A 278 -9.08 0.34 -10.24
CA GLN A 278 -9.96 0.56 -9.08
C GLN A 278 -10.25 2.05 -8.79
N TRP A 279 -9.53 2.97 -9.44
CA TRP A 279 -9.67 4.40 -9.23
C TRP A 279 -10.84 4.94 -10.04
N GLN A 280 -11.75 5.63 -9.38
CA GLN A 280 -12.91 6.27 -10.02
C GLN A 280 -12.55 7.65 -10.55
N ARG A 281 -11.50 8.24 -10.00
CA ARG A 281 -10.84 9.43 -10.49
C ARG A 281 -9.34 9.21 -10.47
N GLU A 282 -8.69 9.42 -11.58
CA GLU A 282 -7.24 9.33 -11.71
C GLU A 282 -6.77 10.43 -12.66
N VAL A 283 -5.93 11.32 -12.16
CA VAL A 283 -5.48 12.49 -12.89
C VAL A 283 -3.97 12.65 -12.72
N GLU A 284 -3.27 12.71 -13.86
CA GLU A 284 -1.88 13.16 -13.90
C GLU A 284 -1.83 14.69 -13.78
N LEU A 285 -1.07 15.19 -12.82
CA LEU A 285 -1.12 16.61 -12.45
C LEU A 285 0.03 17.41 -13.06
N CYS A 286 1.17 16.75 -13.37
CA CYS A 286 2.34 17.37 -13.97
C CYS A 286 3.20 16.34 -14.74
#